data_88d891a5dfbb342f760a92ddcf96fa65
#
_entry.id   88d891a5dfbb342f760a92ddcf96fa65
#
_cell.length_a   1.000
_cell.length_b   1.000
_cell.length_c   1.000
_cell.angle_alpha   90.00
_cell.angle_beta   90.00
_cell.angle_gamma   90.00
#
_symmetry.space_group_name_H-M   'P 1'
#
loop_
_entity.id
_entity.type
_entity.pdbx_description
1 polymer ?
#
loop_
_entity_poly.entity_id
_entity_poly.type
_entity_poly.pdbx_seq_one_letter_code
_entity_poly.pdbx_strand_id
1 'polypeptide(L)'
;MRIGIIGLGFVGLSLASVLASKNYNVIGIDTDKKKCLEIENGITPIFEPNLEKTLRIGLKKSLIISNEFSCLKDCDIIFVTVGTPQKNNGKIELSMIKKATSAIGQTIRKSKKNPIIFIKSTVIPGTVENIVLPILEKQSRKKANKDFGVISNPEFLQESNAIHDTKYPHAIILGGPETKYMKKAKAIFLKIHPNVKMIITKYQTAEIIKYANNSFLATKISFINQLSNICQNIPNADIDDVAKAIGLDPRIGKLFLNAGPGYGGSCLPKDMSALINFADSIGVNSTFLKAVEKTNHEQIDNIISLMKKELGKIKCKKITILGTAFKPNTNDIRASKSIELIKKLLKNNAKITVHDPKALENTKKIFGSKINYVTSLQDALDKSHCVVIMTHWKQYNQLNKNSLRIMKSKIVIDTRRILIGKELGGRYFAVGIGR
;
A
#
# COMPACT_ATOMS: atom_id res chain seq x y z
N MET A 1 14.25 -17.54 -21.61
CA MET A 1 12.91 -17.35 -21.03
C MET A 1 12.53 -15.89 -21.17
N ARG A 2 11.44 -15.57 -21.87
CA ARG A 2 10.95 -14.23 -22.12
C ARG A 2 9.72 -13.97 -21.25
N ILE A 3 9.72 -12.87 -20.50
CA ILE A 3 8.72 -12.57 -19.48
C ILE A 3 7.98 -11.29 -19.86
N GLY A 4 6.66 -11.34 -19.96
CA GLY A 4 5.79 -10.17 -20.12
C GLY A 4 5.24 -9.74 -18.76
N ILE A 5 5.15 -8.43 -18.53
CA ILE A 5 4.55 -7.86 -17.30
C ILE A 5 3.58 -6.77 -17.74
N ILE A 6 2.31 -6.92 -17.38
CA ILE A 6 1.23 -6.03 -17.79
C ILE A 6 0.77 -5.19 -16.61
N GLY A 7 0.84 -3.86 -16.77
CA GLY A 7 0.54 -2.89 -15.73
C GLY A 7 1.80 -2.50 -14.97
N LEU A 8 2.45 -1.40 -15.38
CA LEU A 8 3.69 -0.88 -14.79
C LEU A 8 3.40 0.11 -13.65
N GLY A 9 2.52 -0.30 -12.74
CA GLY A 9 2.33 0.34 -11.45
C GLY A 9 3.38 -0.12 -10.45
N PHE A 10 3.07 0.05 -9.16
CA PHE A 10 3.95 -0.27 -8.04
C PHE A 10 4.49 -1.73 -8.10
N VAL A 11 3.60 -2.70 -8.28
CA VAL A 11 3.96 -4.12 -8.33
C VAL A 11 4.70 -4.46 -9.62
N GLY A 12 4.13 -4.07 -10.76
CA GLY A 12 4.65 -4.48 -12.07
C GLY A 12 6.01 -3.86 -12.39
N LEU A 13 6.20 -2.56 -12.11
CA LEU A 13 7.47 -1.89 -12.37
C LEU A 13 8.59 -2.41 -11.46
N SER A 14 8.28 -2.68 -10.18
CA SER A 14 9.25 -3.30 -9.27
C SER A 14 9.65 -4.69 -9.74
N LEU A 15 8.68 -5.52 -10.14
CA LEU A 15 8.93 -6.87 -10.65
C LEU A 15 9.75 -6.83 -11.95
N ALA A 16 9.37 -5.96 -12.90
CA ALA A 16 10.06 -5.81 -14.18
C ALA A 16 11.53 -5.38 -13.98
N SER A 17 11.75 -4.37 -13.15
CA SER A 17 13.08 -3.85 -12.87
C SER A 17 13.98 -4.90 -12.19
N VAL A 18 13.45 -5.63 -11.20
CA VAL A 18 14.21 -6.67 -10.48
C VAL A 18 14.54 -7.84 -11.40
N LEU A 19 13.58 -8.36 -12.17
CA LEU A 19 13.83 -9.50 -13.06
C LEU A 19 14.83 -9.15 -14.17
N ALA A 20 14.69 -7.97 -14.79
CA ALA A 20 15.63 -7.53 -15.82
C ALA A 20 17.02 -7.27 -15.24
N SER A 21 17.13 -6.72 -14.02
CA SER A 21 18.43 -6.57 -13.36
C SER A 21 19.15 -7.89 -13.11
N LYS A 22 18.41 -9.01 -13.00
CA LYS A 22 18.91 -10.39 -12.88
C LYS A 22 19.10 -11.08 -14.25
N ASN A 23 19.17 -10.35 -15.36
CA ASN A 23 19.38 -10.83 -16.74
C ASN A 23 18.22 -11.69 -17.31
N TYR A 24 16.98 -11.53 -16.82
CA TYR A 24 15.83 -12.09 -17.50
C TYR A 24 15.36 -11.13 -18.61
N ASN A 25 15.02 -11.66 -19.80
CA ASN A 25 14.44 -10.87 -20.88
C ASN A 25 13.01 -10.47 -20.51
N VAL A 26 12.80 -9.19 -20.20
CA VAL A 26 11.51 -8.66 -19.69
C VAL A 26 10.92 -7.66 -20.66
N ILE A 27 9.62 -7.80 -20.90
CA ILE A 27 8.81 -6.80 -21.61
C ILE A 27 7.78 -6.27 -20.64
N GLY A 28 7.87 -5.00 -20.32
CA GLY A 28 6.89 -4.26 -19.52
C GLY A 28 5.85 -3.60 -20.43
N ILE A 29 4.57 -3.86 -20.15
CA ILE A 29 3.44 -3.28 -20.91
C ILE A 29 2.61 -2.38 -20.00
N ASP A 30 2.36 -1.16 -20.45
CA ASP A 30 1.34 -0.28 -19.83
C ASP A 30 0.55 0.44 -20.95
N THR A 31 -0.72 0.71 -20.71
CA THR A 31 -1.57 1.41 -21.67
C THR A 31 -1.34 2.93 -21.69
N ASP A 32 -0.72 3.47 -20.65
CA ASP A 32 -0.35 4.88 -20.56
C ASP A 32 0.96 5.13 -21.29
N LYS A 33 0.86 5.70 -22.51
CA LYS A 33 2.00 6.00 -23.37
C LYS A 33 3.01 6.97 -22.72
N LYS A 34 2.51 7.97 -21.97
CA LYS A 34 3.38 8.93 -21.28
C LYS A 34 4.21 8.23 -20.21
N LYS A 35 3.57 7.38 -19.41
CA LYS A 35 4.24 6.56 -18.41
C LYS A 35 5.28 5.63 -19.04
N CYS A 36 4.96 4.97 -20.15
CA CYS A 36 5.92 4.13 -20.87
C CYS A 36 7.16 4.92 -21.27
N LEU A 37 6.98 6.10 -21.86
CA LEU A 37 8.08 6.96 -22.28
C LEU A 37 8.94 7.44 -21.10
N GLU A 38 8.32 7.82 -19.97
CA GLU A 38 9.04 8.18 -18.74
C GLU A 38 9.90 7.00 -18.25
N ILE A 39 9.34 5.78 -18.21
CA ILE A 39 10.05 4.59 -17.75
C ILE A 39 11.21 4.22 -18.70
N GLU A 40 11.02 4.30 -20.03
CA GLU A 40 12.07 4.09 -21.03
C GLU A 40 13.26 5.04 -20.83
N ASN A 41 13.00 6.27 -20.41
CA ASN A 41 14.02 7.26 -20.06
C ASN A 41 14.62 7.07 -18.65
N GLY A 42 14.25 5.99 -17.94
CA GLY A 42 14.74 5.68 -16.60
C GLY A 42 14.12 6.55 -15.50
N ILE A 43 13.00 7.23 -15.79
CA ILE A 43 12.24 8.03 -14.83
C ILE A 43 11.15 7.17 -14.23
N THR A 44 11.06 7.12 -12.90
CA THR A 44 10.04 6.33 -12.21
C THR A 44 8.80 7.17 -11.94
N PRO A 45 7.60 6.74 -12.39
CA PRO A 45 6.34 7.47 -12.15
C PRO A 45 5.87 7.40 -10.70
N ILE A 46 6.54 6.60 -9.88
CA ILE A 46 6.26 6.39 -8.45
C ILE A 46 7.55 6.55 -7.66
N PHE A 47 7.44 7.11 -6.45
CA PHE A 47 8.57 7.16 -5.54
C PHE A 47 8.65 5.86 -4.73
N GLU A 48 9.74 5.11 -4.95
CA GLU A 48 10.05 3.86 -4.23
C GLU A 48 11.57 3.76 -4.03
N PRO A 49 12.06 3.52 -2.82
CA PRO A 49 13.49 3.38 -2.57
C PRO A 49 14.14 2.33 -3.48
N ASN A 50 15.27 2.69 -4.07
CA ASN A 50 16.06 1.85 -5.00
C ASN A 50 15.38 1.46 -6.32
N LEU A 51 14.14 1.88 -6.59
CA LEU A 51 13.45 1.53 -7.83
C LEU A 51 14.14 2.15 -9.05
N GLU A 52 14.44 3.44 -9.03
CA GLU A 52 15.09 4.13 -10.14
C GLU A 52 16.46 3.49 -10.48
N LYS A 53 17.28 3.23 -9.47
CA LYS A 53 18.57 2.54 -9.66
C LYS A 53 18.39 1.16 -10.30
N THR A 54 17.42 0.38 -9.81
CA THR A 54 17.14 -0.99 -10.30
C THR A 54 16.57 -0.95 -11.71
N LEU A 55 15.69 0.01 -12.01
CA LEU A 55 15.13 0.24 -13.34
C LEU A 55 16.22 0.55 -14.37
N ARG A 56 17.10 1.52 -14.08
CA ARG A 56 18.21 1.88 -14.97
C ARG A 56 19.15 0.70 -15.27
N ILE A 57 19.39 -0.16 -14.27
CA ILE A 57 20.15 -1.41 -14.49
C ILE A 57 19.36 -2.35 -15.42
N GLY A 58 18.06 -2.51 -15.20
CA GLY A 58 17.22 -3.37 -16.05
C GLY A 58 17.15 -2.91 -17.50
N LEU A 59 16.99 -1.60 -17.73
CA LEU A 59 16.94 -0.99 -19.06
C LEU A 59 18.26 -1.20 -19.84
N LYS A 60 19.39 -1.08 -19.17
CA LYS A 60 20.71 -1.35 -19.77
C LYS A 60 20.92 -2.81 -20.14
N LYS A 61 20.19 -3.72 -19.52
CA LYS A 61 20.38 -5.18 -19.72
C LYS A 61 19.36 -5.76 -20.70
N SER A 62 18.08 -5.83 -20.29
CA SER A 62 17.12 -6.65 -21.00
C SER A 62 15.64 -6.27 -20.74
N LEU A 63 15.39 -5.07 -20.20
CA LEU A 63 14.04 -4.53 -20.03
C LEU A 63 13.65 -3.71 -21.25
N ILE A 64 12.58 -4.12 -21.89
CA ILE A 64 11.92 -3.38 -22.97
C ILE A 64 10.58 -2.88 -22.43
N ILE A 65 10.25 -1.64 -22.67
CA ILE A 65 8.94 -1.07 -22.33
C ILE A 65 8.13 -0.92 -23.62
N SER A 66 6.85 -1.14 -23.55
CA SER A 66 5.96 -0.97 -24.71
C SER A 66 4.52 -0.69 -24.24
N ASN A 67 3.73 -0.08 -25.11
CA ASN A 67 2.29 0.00 -24.93
C ASN A 67 1.52 -1.00 -25.81
N GLU A 68 2.24 -1.86 -26.55
CA GLU A 68 1.68 -2.81 -27.49
C GLU A 68 1.63 -4.24 -26.94
N PHE A 69 0.44 -4.80 -26.80
CA PHE A 69 0.24 -6.18 -26.32
C PHE A 69 0.80 -7.24 -27.28
N SER A 70 0.96 -6.92 -28.56
CA SER A 70 1.56 -7.81 -29.58
C SER A 70 2.96 -8.27 -29.21
N CYS A 71 3.72 -7.47 -28.45
CA CYS A 71 5.05 -7.81 -27.93
C CYS A 71 5.06 -9.06 -27.02
N LEU A 72 3.90 -9.43 -26.45
CA LEU A 72 3.75 -10.60 -25.57
C LEU A 72 3.67 -11.93 -26.32
N LYS A 73 3.54 -11.92 -27.67
CA LYS A 73 3.30 -13.11 -28.48
C LYS A 73 4.31 -14.24 -28.22
N ASP A 74 5.57 -13.89 -27.99
CA ASP A 74 6.65 -14.87 -27.81
C ASP A 74 7.08 -15.02 -26.34
N CYS A 75 6.28 -14.52 -25.40
CA CYS A 75 6.55 -14.68 -23.99
C CYS A 75 6.28 -16.10 -23.51
N ASP A 76 7.16 -16.63 -22.66
CA ASP A 76 6.99 -17.91 -21.97
C ASP A 76 6.15 -17.75 -20.70
N ILE A 77 6.17 -16.54 -20.14
CA ILE A 77 5.49 -16.15 -18.90
C ILE A 77 4.87 -14.76 -19.09
N ILE A 78 3.66 -14.58 -18.57
CA ILE A 78 2.99 -13.29 -18.55
C ILE A 78 2.47 -13.02 -17.13
N PHE A 79 2.92 -11.94 -16.48
CA PHE A 79 2.38 -11.47 -15.22
C PHE A 79 1.35 -10.37 -15.46
N VAL A 80 0.18 -10.51 -14.84
CA VAL A 80 -0.87 -9.49 -14.82
C VAL A 80 -0.80 -8.78 -13.46
N THR A 81 -0.39 -7.52 -13.49
CA THR A 81 -0.16 -6.66 -12.32
C THR A 81 -0.95 -5.35 -12.41
N VAL A 82 -2.05 -5.37 -13.18
CA VAL A 82 -2.92 -4.20 -13.35
C VAL A 82 -3.65 -3.85 -12.05
N GLY A 83 -4.00 -2.59 -11.90
CA GLY A 83 -4.71 -2.11 -10.72
C GLY A 83 -6.12 -2.69 -10.60
N THR A 84 -6.58 -2.83 -9.37
CA THR A 84 -7.96 -3.21 -9.02
C THR A 84 -8.52 -2.17 -8.05
N PRO A 85 -8.88 -0.96 -8.53
CA PRO A 85 -9.35 0.10 -7.67
C PRO A 85 -10.69 -0.25 -7.03
N GLN A 86 -11.01 0.43 -5.94
CA GLN A 86 -12.28 0.31 -5.27
C GLN A 86 -13.31 1.21 -5.95
N LYS A 87 -14.54 0.69 -6.12
CA LYS A 87 -15.71 1.47 -6.52
C LYS A 87 -16.29 2.24 -5.33
N ASN A 88 -17.15 3.21 -5.57
CA ASN A 88 -17.81 3.99 -4.52
C ASN A 88 -18.63 3.14 -3.53
N ASN A 89 -19.12 1.99 -3.98
CA ASN A 89 -19.86 1.03 -3.14
C ASN A 89 -18.95 0.02 -2.40
N GLY A 90 -17.64 0.22 -2.39
CA GLY A 90 -16.67 -0.64 -1.72
C GLY A 90 -16.25 -1.89 -2.51
N LYS A 91 -16.95 -2.25 -3.58
CA LYS A 91 -16.59 -3.41 -4.43
C LYS A 91 -15.33 -3.13 -5.25
N ILE A 92 -14.61 -4.19 -5.61
CA ILE A 92 -13.45 -4.10 -6.49
C ILE A 92 -13.89 -3.89 -7.95
N GLU A 93 -13.21 -2.98 -8.65
CA GLU A 93 -13.36 -2.77 -10.09
C GLU A 93 -12.43 -3.72 -10.86
N LEU A 94 -13.04 -4.58 -11.69
CA LEU A 94 -12.31 -5.61 -12.45
C LEU A 94 -12.15 -5.28 -13.94
N SER A 95 -12.52 -4.07 -14.38
CA SER A 95 -12.45 -3.68 -15.78
C SER A 95 -11.04 -3.78 -16.36
N MET A 96 -10.02 -3.37 -15.59
CA MET A 96 -8.61 -3.48 -16.03
C MET A 96 -8.17 -4.94 -16.17
N ILE A 97 -8.58 -5.82 -15.25
CA ILE A 97 -8.32 -7.27 -15.34
C ILE A 97 -8.97 -7.83 -16.61
N LYS A 98 -10.24 -7.55 -16.85
CA LYS A 98 -10.97 -8.01 -18.05
C LYS A 98 -10.31 -7.54 -19.34
N LYS A 99 -9.93 -6.26 -19.43
CA LYS A 99 -9.24 -5.69 -20.60
C LYS A 99 -7.87 -6.35 -20.82
N ALA A 100 -7.04 -6.45 -19.79
CA ALA A 100 -5.73 -7.10 -19.89
C ALA A 100 -5.87 -8.58 -20.31
N THR A 101 -6.79 -9.31 -19.68
CA THR A 101 -7.07 -10.71 -19.99
C THR A 101 -7.53 -10.89 -21.44
N SER A 102 -8.40 -10.01 -21.95
CA SER A 102 -8.86 -10.04 -23.34
C SER A 102 -7.71 -9.82 -24.31
N ALA A 103 -6.87 -8.80 -24.07
CA ALA A 103 -5.71 -8.51 -24.91
C ALA A 103 -4.68 -9.66 -24.90
N ILE A 104 -4.42 -10.27 -23.74
CA ILE A 104 -3.59 -11.47 -23.63
C ILE A 104 -4.18 -12.60 -24.50
N GLY A 105 -5.48 -12.89 -24.37
CA GLY A 105 -6.15 -13.93 -25.14
C GLY A 105 -5.99 -13.73 -26.64
N GLN A 106 -6.20 -12.52 -27.16
CA GLN A 106 -6.00 -12.18 -28.56
C GLN A 106 -4.54 -12.36 -29.02
N THR A 107 -3.58 -12.02 -28.15
CA THR A 107 -2.15 -12.15 -28.44
C THR A 107 -1.72 -13.62 -28.50
N ILE A 108 -2.11 -14.43 -27.50
CA ILE A 108 -1.72 -15.85 -27.46
C ILE A 108 -2.44 -16.70 -28.53
N ARG A 109 -3.56 -16.23 -29.08
CA ARG A 109 -4.22 -16.87 -30.22
C ARG A 109 -3.26 -17.02 -31.40
N LYS A 110 -2.44 -15.98 -31.65
CA LYS A 110 -1.46 -15.94 -32.76
C LYS A 110 -0.09 -16.51 -32.34
N SER A 111 0.08 -16.90 -31.08
CA SER A 111 1.35 -17.43 -30.58
C SER A 111 1.47 -18.94 -30.77
N LYS A 112 2.67 -19.40 -31.12
CA LYS A 112 3.04 -20.83 -31.10
C LYS A 112 3.51 -21.27 -29.69
N LYS A 113 3.67 -20.35 -28.76
CA LYS A 113 4.06 -20.62 -27.37
C LYS A 113 2.87 -21.06 -26.54
N ASN A 114 3.17 -21.82 -25.49
CA ASN A 114 2.22 -22.22 -24.44
C ASN A 114 2.59 -21.50 -23.13
N PRO A 115 2.23 -20.22 -22.99
CA PRO A 115 2.67 -19.41 -21.85
C PRO A 115 1.99 -19.82 -20.55
N ILE A 116 2.62 -19.42 -19.43
CA ILE A 116 1.97 -19.40 -18.12
C ILE A 116 1.57 -17.94 -17.81
N ILE A 117 0.31 -17.74 -17.49
CA ILE A 117 -0.25 -16.42 -17.13
C ILE A 117 -0.44 -16.40 -15.62
N PHE A 118 0.30 -15.52 -14.95
CA PHE A 118 0.20 -15.31 -13.51
C PHE A 118 -0.68 -14.10 -13.22
N ILE A 119 -1.77 -14.29 -12.49
CA ILE A 119 -2.62 -13.22 -12.00
C ILE A 119 -2.07 -12.77 -10.65
N LYS A 120 -1.29 -11.70 -10.66
CA LYS A 120 -0.70 -11.10 -9.46
C LYS A 120 -1.57 -10.01 -8.86
N SER A 121 -2.43 -9.38 -9.65
CA SER A 121 -3.40 -8.39 -9.17
C SER A 121 -4.26 -8.97 -8.06
N THR A 122 -4.53 -8.17 -7.03
CA THR A 122 -5.43 -8.56 -5.94
C THR A 122 -6.87 -8.61 -6.44
N VAL A 123 -7.47 -9.78 -6.45
CA VAL A 123 -8.84 -10.02 -6.93
C VAL A 123 -9.64 -10.84 -5.92
N ILE A 124 -10.96 -10.66 -5.89
CA ILE A 124 -11.86 -11.40 -5.00
C ILE A 124 -11.90 -12.89 -5.37
N PRO A 125 -12.15 -13.79 -4.40
CA PRO A 125 -12.24 -15.22 -4.65
C PRO A 125 -13.20 -15.58 -5.78
N GLY A 126 -12.76 -16.47 -6.67
CA GLY A 126 -13.50 -16.89 -7.85
C GLY A 126 -13.22 -16.04 -9.12
N THR A 127 -12.47 -14.95 -9.03
CA THR A 127 -12.20 -14.08 -10.20
C THR A 127 -11.41 -14.82 -11.28
N VAL A 128 -10.36 -15.57 -10.92
CA VAL A 128 -9.56 -16.27 -11.92
C VAL A 128 -10.41 -17.34 -12.61
N GLU A 129 -11.15 -18.13 -11.88
CA GLU A 129 -11.95 -19.22 -12.44
C GLU A 129 -13.13 -18.71 -13.26
N ASN A 130 -13.93 -17.76 -12.72
CA ASN A 130 -15.20 -17.36 -13.30
C ASN A 130 -15.10 -16.19 -14.30
N ILE A 131 -13.97 -15.46 -14.32
CA ILE A 131 -13.80 -14.28 -15.19
C ILE A 131 -12.58 -14.43 -16.09
N VAL A 132 -11.37 -14.69 -15.51
CA VAL A 132 -10.13 -14.70 -16.27
C VAL A 132 -10.08 -15.87 -17.25
N LEU A 133 -10.32 -17.10 -16.76
CA LEU A 133 -10.29 -18.30 -17.58
C LEU A 133 -11.26 -18.24 -18.78
N PRO A 134 -12.57 -17.94 -18.59
CA PRO A 134 -13.50 -17.85 -19.71
C PRO A 134 -13.11 -16.80 -20.76
N ILE A 135 -12.61 -15.64 -20.31
CA ILE A 135 -12.17 -14.58 -21.24
C ILE A 135 -10.94 -15.06 -22.04
N LEU A 136 -9.93 -15.64 -21.39
CA LEU A 136 -8.74 -16.16 -22.07
C LEU A 136 -9.10 -17.24 -23.10
N GLU A 137 -9.91 -18.21 -22.74
CA GLU A 137 -10.32 -19.27 -23.67
C GLU A 137 -11.10 -18.73 -24.86
N LYS A 138 -12.08 -17.84 -24.61
CA LYS A 138 -12.87 -17.20 -25.67
C LYS A 138 -12.02 -16.41 -26.63
N GLN A 139 -11.11 -15.57 -26.14
CA GLN A 139 -10.32 -14.67 -26.96
C GLN A 139 -9.16 -15.40 -27.68
N SER A 140 -8.56 -16.40 -27.02
CA SER A 140 -7.45 -17.16 -27.61
C SER A 140 -7.91 -18.24 -28.55
N ARG A 141 -9.13 -18.75 -28.43
CA ARG A 141 -9.63 -19.99 -29.05
C ARG A 141 -8.79 -21.21 -28.68
N LYS A 142 -8.18 -21.20 -27.50
CA LYS A 142 -7.33 -22.24 -26.92
C LYS A 142 -7.90 -22.68 -25.57
N LYS A 143 -7.48 -23.82 -25.07
CA LYS A 143 -7.94 -24.39 -23.79
C LYS A 143 -6.93 -24.20 -22.69
N ALA A 144 -7.37 -23.65 -21.57
CA ALA A 144 -6.57 -23.55 -20.34
C ALA A 144 -6.11 -24.93 -19.87
N ASN A 145 -4.93 -25.00 -19.29
CA ASN A 145 -4.26 -26.20 -18.79
C ASN A 145 -3.86 -27.23 -19.87
N LYS A 146 -4.26 -27.01 -21.13
CA LYS A 146 -3.82 -27.78 -22.30
C LYS A 146 -2.84 -26.97 -23.15
N ASP A 147 -3.26 -25.78 -23.56
CA ASP A 147 -2.52 -24.92 -24.50
C ASP A 147 -1.84 -23.73 -23.80
N PHE A 148 -2.28 -23.35 -22.61
CA PHE A 148 -1.65 -22.35 -21.74
C PHE A 148 -1.97 -22.63 -20.28
N GLY A 149 -1.14 -22.14 -19.36
CA GLY A 149 -1.40 -22.21 -17.92
C GLY A 149 -1.95 -20.90 -17.38
N VAL A 150 -2.82 -20.97 -16.37
CA VAL A 150 -3.23 -19.80 -15.57
C VAL A 150 -2.99 -20.11 -14.10
N ILE A 151 -2.41 -19.17 -13.37
CA ILE A 151 -2.08 -19.34 -11.96
C ILE A 151 -2.41 -18.06 -11.20
N SER A 152 -3.19 -18.14 -10.16
CA SER A 152 -3.35 -17.07 -9.18
C SER A 152 -2.08 -16.98 -8.36
N ASN A 153 -1.42 -15.80 -8.38
CA ASN A 153 -0.15 -15.60 -7.70
C ASN A 153 -0.15 -14.23 -7.00
N PRO A 154 -0.89 -14.09 -5.90
CA PRO A 154 -0.94 -12.84 -5.14
C PRO A 154 0.46 -12.43 -4.65
N GLU A 155 0.64 -11.14 -4.45
CA GLU A 155 1.88 -10.54 -3.96
C GLU A 155 1.70 -10.04 -2.51
N PHE A 156 2.81 -9.86 -1.80
CA PHE A 156 2.85 -9.35 -0.42
C PHE A 156 3.85 -8.20 -0.29
N LEU A 157 4.01 -7.40 -1.36
CA LEU A 157 4.92 -6.27 -1.38
C LEU A 157 4.42 -5.15 -0.46
N GLN A 158 5.37 -4.47 0.17
CA GLN A 158 5.10 -3.26 0.93
C GLN A 158 5.65 -2.05 0.17
N GLU A 159 4.84 -1.03 -0.05
CA GLU A 159 5.36 0.28 -0.51
C GLU A 159 6.51 0.71 0.41
N SER A 160 7.50 1.41 -0.11
CA SER A 160 8.77 1.77 0.52
C SER A 160 9.75 0.59 0.74
N ASN A 161 9.37 -0.66 0.40
CA ASN A 161 10.21 -1.85 0.50
C ASN A 161 10.05 -2.82 -0.69
N ALA A 162 9.37 -2.38 -1.76
CA ALA A 162 8.95 -3.26 -2.86
C ALA A 162 10.12 -3.91 -3.59
N ILE A 163 11.23 -3.22 -3.76
CA ILE A 163 12.43 -3.78 -4.40
C ILE A 163 13.04 -4.90 -3.56
N HIS A 164 13.09 -4.71 -2.23
CA HIS A 164 13.56 -5.75 -1.31
C HIS A 164 12.61 -6.95 -1.30
N ASP A 165 11.31 -6.71 -1.12
CA ASP A 165 10.30 -7.76 -1.05
C ASP A 165 10.17 -8.54 -2.36
N THR A 166 10.41 -7.88 -3.51
CA THR A 166 10.48 -8.55 -4.81
C THR A 166 11.72 -9.44 -4.93
N LYS A 167 12.86 -9.02 -4.35
CA LYS A 167 14.10 -9.83 -4.36
C LYS A 167 14.04 -10.99 -3.37
N TYR A 168 13.41 -10.78 -2.22
CA TYR A 168 13.39 -11.70 -1.07
C TYR A 168 11.96 -11.88 -0.55
N PRO A 169 11.04 -12.47 -1.33
CA PRO A 169 9.68 -12.70 -0.88
C PRO A 169 9.68 -13.70 0.28
N HIS A 170 8.89 -13.43 1.31
CA HIS A 170 8.76 -14.34 2.47
C HIS A 170 7.99 -15.63 2.12
N ALA A 171 7.09 -15.56 1.14
CA ALA A 171 6.36 -16.70 0.60
C ALA A 171 5.88 -16.44 -0.83
N ILE A 172 5.70 -17.52 -1.60
CA ILE A 172 5.07 -17.48 -2.91
C ILE A 172 3.84 -18.40 -2.87
N ILE A 173 2.70 -17.85 -3.24
CA ILE A 173 1.44 -18.58 -3.34
C ILE A 173 1.15 -18.85 -4.81
N LEU A 174 0.87 -20.12 -5.14
CA LEU A 174 0.51 -20.56 -6.48
C LEU A 174 -0.86 -21.26 -6.41
N GLY A 175 -1.88 -20.58 -6.90
CA GLY A 175 -3.25 -21.08 -6.95
C GLY A 175 -3.61 -21.62 -8.32
N GLY A 176 -4.11 -22.86 -8.38
CA GLY A 176 -4.57 -23.47 -9.61
C GLY A 176 -4.57 -25.00 -9.55
N PRO A 177 -4.97 -25.68 -10.63
CA PRO A 177 -4.96 -27.14 -10.69
C PRO A 177 -3.53 -27.69 -10.82
N GLU A 178 -3.33 -28.93 -10.36
CA GLU A 178 -2.07 -29.66 -10.50
C GLU A 178 -1.87 -30.14 -11.94
N THR A 179 -1.18 -29.33 -12.73
CA THR A 179 -0.91 -29.58 -14.15
C THR A 179 0.58 -29.45 -14.45
N LYS A 180 0.96 -29.77 -15.70
CA LYS A 180 2.32 -29.49 -16.20
C LYS A 180 2.72 -28.01 -16.01
N TYR A 181 1.74 -27.07 -16.07
CA TYR A 181 1.99 -25.65 -15.89
C TYR A 181 2.28 -25.29 -14.45
N MET A 182 1.60 -25.92 -13.48
CA MET A 182 1.90 -25.74 -12.05
C MET A 182 3.31 -26.25 -11.72
N LYS A 183 3.70 -27.43 -12.23
CA LYS A 183 5.06 -27.96 -12.09
C LYS A 183 6.11 -27.01 -12.67
N LYS A 184 5.84 -26.48 -13.88
CA LYS A 184 6.72 -25.49 -14.53
C LYS A 184 6.78 -24.18 -13.76
N ALA A 185 5.67 -23.67 -13.23
CA ALA A 185 5.63 -22.47 -12.41
C ALA A 185 6.47 -22.63 -11.14
N LYS A 186 6.33 -23.75 -10.43
CA LYS A 186 7.15 -24.07 -9.25
C LYS A 186 8.65 -24.02 -9.60
N ALA A 187 9.05 -24.69 -10.69
CA ALA A 187 10.45 -24.70 -11.12
C ALA A 187 10.98 -23.29 -11.47
N ILE A 188 10.15 -22.45 -12.09
CA ILE A 188 10.50 -21.06 -12.42
C ILE A 188 10.75 -20.26 -11.14
N PHE A 189 9.83 -20.32 -10.17
CA PHE A 189 10.00 -19.56 -8.93
C PHE A 189 11.17 -20.07 -8.10
N LEU A 190 11.46 -21.38 -8.06
CA LEU A 190 12.66 -21.92 -7.42
C LEU A 190 13.95 -21.41 -8.09
N LYS A 191 13.95 -21.22 -9.41
CA LYS A 191 15.09 -20.64 -10.12
C LYS A 191 15.29 -19.16 -9.80
N ILE A 192 14.19 -18.38 -9.63
CA ILE A 192 14.25 -16.94 -9.31
C ILE A 192 14.57 -16.71 -7.84
N HIS A 193 14.02 -17.57 -6.95
CA HIS A 193 14.06 -17.49 -5.49
C HIS A 193 14.32 -18.87 -4.88
N PRO A 194 15.57 -19.37 -4.85
CA PRO A 194 15.88 -20.76 -4.50
C PRO A 194 15.38 -21.22 -3.12
N ASN A 195 15.37 -20.32 -2.14
CA ASN A 195 15.06 -20.65 -0.72
C ASN A 195 13.66 -20.19 -0.29
N VAL A 196 12.79 -19.79 -1.24
CA VAL A 196 11.47 -19.29 -0.89
C VAL A 196 10.51 -20.40 -0.47
N LYS A 197 9.74 -20.17 0.56
CA LYS A 197 8.61 -21.04 0.93
C LYS A 197 7.49 -20.88 -0.10
N MET A 198 6.99 -22.01 -0.65
CA MET A 198 5.89 -21.99 -1.59
C MET A 198 4.68 -22.74 -1.04
N ILE A 199 3.50 -22.16 -1.27
CA ILE A 199 2.22 -22.80 -0.99
C ILE A 199 1.50 -23.01 -2.32
N ILE A 200 1.20 -24.26 -2.66
CA ILE A 200 0.39 -24.63 -3.82
C ILE A 200 -1.02 -24.93 -3.33
N THR A 201 -2.00 -24.32 -3.98
CA THR A 201 -3.40 -24.42 -3.55
C THR A 201 -4.37 -24.20 -4.73
N LYS A 202 -5.68 -24.12 -4.47
CA LYS A 202 -6.69 -23.77 -5.48
C LYS A 202 -6.72 -22.27 -5.75
N TYR A 203 -7.33 -21.85 -6.88
CA TYR A 203 -7.44 -20.44 -7.27
C TYR A 203 -8.06 -19.60 -6.14
N GLN A 204 -9.24 -20.00 -5.66
CA GLN A 204 -10.01 -19.28 -4.66
C GLN A 204 -9.25 -19.16 -3.33
N THR A 205 -8.52 -20.21 -2.94
CA THR A 205 -7.70 -20.18 -1.73
C THR A 205 -6.52 -19.23 -1.88
N ALA A 206 -5.86 -19.17 -3.03
CA ALA A 206 -4.80 -18.20 -3.29
C ALA A 206 -5.32 -16.77 -3.27
N GLU A 207 -6.51 -16.53 -3.82
CA GLU A 207 -7.16 -15.22 -3.83
C GLU A 207 -7.53 -14.77 -2.42
N ILE A 208 -8.14 -15.64 -1.59
CA ILE A 208 -8.53 -15.27 -0.21
C ILE A 208 -7.31 -15.08 0.70
N ILE A 209 -6.19 -15.78 0.50
CA ILE A 209 -4.98 -15.62 1.30
C ILE A 209 -4.49 -14.16 1.31
N LYS A 210 -4.55 -13.46 0.16
CA LYS A 210 -4.15 -12.05 0.09
C LYS A 210 -5.03 -11.16 0.97
N TYR A 211 -6.35 -11.35 0.89
CA TYR A 211 -7.30 -10.59 1.72
C TYR A 211 -7.16 -10.92 3.20
N ALA A 212 -7.00 -12.21 3.54
CA ALA A 212 -6.79 -12.65 4.91
C ALA A 212 -5.55 -12.00 5.53
N ASN A 213 -4.41 -12.00 4.80
CA ASN A 213 -3.19 -11.34 5.24
C ASN A 213 -3.42 -9.86 5.52
N ASN A 214 -3.97 -9.12 4.55
CA ASN A 214 -4.13 -7.67 4.67
C ASN A 214 -5.17 -7.30 5.74
N SER A 215 -6.26 -8.06 5.86
CA SER A 215 -7.27 -7.84 6.90
C SER A 215 -6.73 -8.15 8.30
N PHE A 216 -5.90 -9.18 8.46
CA PHE A 216 -5.28 -9.47 9.74
C PHE A 216 -4.29 -8.39 10.16
N LEU A 217 -3.48 -7.84 9.23
CA LEU A 217 -2.62 -6.70 9.50
C LEU A 217 -3.43 -5.46 9.92
N ALA A 218 -4.52 -5.18 9.24
CA ALA A 218 -5.45 -4.10 9.60
C ALA A 218 -6.07 -4.32 10.98
N THR A 219 -6.42 -5.57 11.32
CA THR A 219 -6.94 -5.95 12.64
C THR A 219 -5.93 -5.67 13.74
N LYS A 220 -4.66 -6.05 13.57
CA LYS A 220 -3.60 -5.76 14.54
C LYS A 220 -3.46 -4.26 14.80
N ILE A 221 -3.49 -3.44 13.74
CA ILE A 221 -3.41 -1.98 13.88
C ILE A 221 -4.65 -1.41 14.59
N SER A 222 -5.86 -1.84 14.22
CA SER A 222 -7.09 -1.39 14.89
C SER A 222 -7.13 -1.84 16.34
N PHE A 223 -6.70 -3.07 16.64
CA PHE A 223 -6.64 -3.61 18.00
C PHE A 223 -5.72 -2.77 18.89
N ILE A 224 -4.47 -2.52 18.46
CA ILE A 224 -3.54 -1.73 19.27
C ILE A 224 -3.99 -0.27 19.41
N ASN A 225 -4.66 0.29 18.40
CA ASN A 225 -5.25 1.62 18.49
C ASN A 225 -6.43 1.67 19.48
N GLN A 226 -7.26 0.64 19.52
CA GLN A 226 -8.31 0.52 20.54
C GLN A 226 -7.71 0.49 21.94
N LEU A 227 -6.67 -0.30 22.17
CA LEU A 227 -5.94 -0.33 23.46
C LEU A 227 -5.25 0.99 23.76
N SER A 228 -4.70 1.66 22.75
CA SER A 228 -4.13 3.02 22.89
C SER A 228 -5.15 4.02 23.43
N ASN A 229 -6.38 3.98 22.92
CA ASN A 229 -7.45 4.84 23.37
C ASN A 229 -7.88 4.51 24.82
N ILE A 230 -7.80 3.24 25.23
CA ILE A 230 -8.03 2.81 26.62
C ILE A 230 -6.90 3.34 27.52
N CYS A 231 -5.62 3.06 27.16
CA CYS A 231 -4.47 3.53 27.93
C CYS A 231 -4.49 5.05 28.14
N GLN A 232 -4.91 5.81 27.14
CA GLN A 232 -4.97 7.29 27.20
C GLN A 232 -5.91 7.81 28.31
N ASN A 233 -6.84 6.97 28.79
CA ASN A 233 -7.78 7.28 29.89
C ASN A 233 -7.40 6.61 31.22
N ILE A 234 -6.27 5.91 31.30
CA ILE A 234 -5.76 5.27 32.54
C ILE A 234 -4.50 6.01 32.96
N PRO A 235 -4.45 6.70 34.11
CA PRO A 235 -3.26 7.39 34.55
C PRO A 235 -2.01 6.48 34.55
N ASN A 236 -0.89 7.00 34.04
CA ASN A 236 0.40 6.33 33.96
C ASN A 236 0.46 5.09 33.03
N ALA A 237 -0.61 4.75 32.31
CA ALA A 237 -0.55 3.68 31.31
C ALA A 237 0.19 4.13 30.04
N ASP A 238 0.97 3.24 29.44
CA ASP A 238 1.66 3.44 28.18
C ASP A 238 1.41 2.30 27.20
N ILE A 239 0.89 2.62 26.02
CA ILE A 239 0.58 1.62 24.99
C ILE A 239 1.81 0.91 24.42
N ASP A 240 3.00 1.55 24.43
CA ASP A 240 4.22 0.90 23.94
C ASP A 240 4.66 -0.23 24.86
N ASP A 241 4.49 -0.07 26.17
CA ASP A 241 4.78 -1.15 27.13
C ASP A 241 3.79 -2.31 26.96
N VAL A 242 2.50 -2.01 26.73
CA VAL A 242 1.49 -3.02 26.41
C VAL A 242 1.85 -3.74 25.11
N ALA A 243 2.14 -2.98 24.04
CA ALA A 243 2.49 -3.55 22.74
C ALA A 243 3.76 -4.40 22.80
N LYS A 244 4.77 -3.94 23.55
CA LYS A 244 6.01 -4.68 23.78
C LYS A 244 5.75 -5.97 24.53
N ALA A 245 4.99 -5.92 25.63
CA ALA A 245 4.69 -7.09 26.46
C ALA A 245 3.93 -8.17 25.67
N ILE A 246 2.82 -7.82 25.04
CA ILE A 246 2.04 -8.79 24.24
C ILE A 246 2.80 -9.27 23.00
N GLY A 247 3.66 -8.43 22.42
CA GLY A 247 4.48 -8.78 21.27
C GLY A 247 5.60 -9.78 21.56
N LEU A 248 5.94 -10.04 22.85
CA LEU A 248 6.88 -11.09 23.25
C LEU A 248 6.27 -12.50 23.12
N ASP A 249 4.93 -12.62 23.16
CA ASP A 249 4.28 -13.90 22.91
C ASP A 249 4.46 -14.27 21.42
N PRO A 250 5.13 -15.42 21.11
CA PRO A 250 5.39 -15.83 19.72
C PRO A 250 4.10 -16.06 18.93
N ARG A 251 2.97 -16.33 19.59
CA ARG A 251 1.67 -16.48 18.95
C ARG A 251 1.11 -15.16 18.42
N ILE A 252 1.53 -14.04 18.99
CA ILE A 252 1.11 -12.67 18.62
C ILE A 252 2.18 -12.01 17.74
N GLY A 253 3.43 -12.00 18.20
CA GLY A 253 4.56 -11.36 17.53
C GLY A 253 4.47 -9.82 17.50
N LYS A 254 5.60 -9.15 17.48
CA LYS A 254 5.76 -7.70 17.69
C LYS A 254 5.32 -6.82 16.50
N LEU A 255 5.21 -7.37 15.29
CA LEU A 255 4.94 -6.56 14.10
C LEU A 255 3.48 -6.10 14.04
N PHE A 256 3.26 -4.88 13.55
CA PHE A 256 1.94 -4.23 13.40
C PHE A 256 1.21 -3.92 14.71
N LEU A 257 1.94 -3.79 15.83
CA LEU A 257 1.42 -3.38 17.14
C LEU A 257 1.81 -1.93 17.50
N ASN A 258 2.13 -1.08 16.53
CA ASN A 258 2.42 0.32 16.78
C ASN A 258 1.12 1.13 16.75
N ALA A 259 0.78 1.76 17.87
CA ALA A 259 -0.34 2.68 17.94
C ALA A 259 -0.07 3.95 17.11
N GLY A 260 -1.14 4.58 16.62
CA GLY A 260 -1.02 5.76 15.78
C GLY A 260 -2.36 6.27 15.23
N PRO A 261 -2.34 7.05 14.14
CA PRO A 261 -3.55 7.66 13.58
C PRO A 261 -4.43 6.68 12.79
N GLY A 262 -4.08 5.41 12.75
CA GLY A 262 -4.74 4.38 11.95
C GLY A 262 -3.95 4.00 10.70
N TYR A 263 -4.47 3.01 9.97
CA TYR A 263 -3.91 2.59 8.68
C TYR A 263 -4.53 3.36 7.52
N GLY A 264 -3.71 3.56 6.49
CA GLY A 264 -4.06 4.16 5.20
C GLY A 264 -3.36 3.43 4.07
N GLY A 265 -3.11 4.15 2.98
CA GLY A 265 -2.48 3.61 1.79
C GLY A 265 -3.45 2.94 0.82
N SER A 266 -2.90 2.43 -0.26
CA SER A 266 -3.67 1.88 -1.38
C SER A 266 -4.21 0.47 -1.16
N CYS A 267 -3.69 -0.27 -0.16
CA CYS A 267 -3.97 -1.69 0.00
C CYS A 267 -4.93 -1.99 1.17
N LEU A 268 -4.54 -1.69 2.43
CA LEU A 268 -5.30 -2.14 3.60
C LEU A 268 -6.75 -1.65 3.61
N PRO A 269 -7.05 -0.35 3.38
CA PRO A 269 -8.44 0.11 3.38
C PRO A 269 -9.27 -0.52 2.26
N LYS A 270 -8.70 -0.59 1.05
CA LYS A 270 -9.35 -1.15 -0.12
C LYS A 270 -9.66 -2.63 0.06
N ASP A 271 -8.70 -3.42 0.55
CA ASP A 271 -8.83 -4.86 0.66
C ASP A 271 -9.76 -5.26 1.81
N MET A 272 -9.76 -4.50 2.93
CA MET A 272 -10.72 -4.67 4.01
C MET A 272 -12.15 -4.45 3.51
N SER A 273 -12.41 -3.32 2.87
CA SER A 273 -13.74 -3.03 2.33
C SER A 273 -14.18 -4.04 1.25
N ALA A 274 -13.24 -4.49 0.40
CA ALA A 274 -13.53 -5.52 -0.61
C ALA A 274 -13.90 -6.86 0.04
N LEU A 275 -13.19 -7.28 1.09
CA LEU A 275 -13.49 -8.51 1.81
C LEU A 275 -14.84 -8.44 2.53
N ILE A 276 -15.16 -7.30 3.16
CA ILE A 276 -16.48 -7.05 3.78
C ILE A 276 -17.58 -7.21 2.73
N ASN A 277 -17.47 -6.50 1.59
CA ASN A 277 -18.46 -6.57 0.51
C ASN A 277 -18.58 -7.97 -0.08
N PHE A 278 -17.47 -8.70 -0.19
CA PHE A 278 -17.49 -10.08 -0.68
C PHE A 278 -18.21 -11.00 0.31
N ALA A 279 -17.88 -10.94 1.60
CA ALA A 279 -18.52 -11.71 2.65
C ALA A 279 -20.05 -11.47 2.67
N ASP A 280 -20.47 -10.19 2.67
CA ASP A 280 -21.89 -9.82 2.64
C ASP A 280 -22.58 -10.36 1.36
N SER A 281 -21.89 -10.37 0.21
CA SER A 281 -22.45 -10.86 -1.07
C SER A 281 -22.70 -12.37 -1.11
N ILE A 282 -22.01 -13.12 -0.25
CA ILE A 282 -22.18 -14.59 -0.12
C ILE A 282 -22.95 -14.97 1.16
N GLY A 283 -23.59 -14.00 1.84
CA GLY A 283 -24.42 -14.23 3.03
C GLY A 283 -23.64 -14.50 4.32
N VAL A 284 -22.32 -14.21 4.36
CA VAL A 284 -21.49 -14.37 5.56
C VAL A 284 -21.50 -13.09 6.39
N ASN A 285 -21.77 -13.20 7.68
CA ASN A 285 -21.73 -12.05 8.59
C ASN A 285 -20.30 -11.49 8.73
N SER A 286 -20.13 -10.23 8.36
CA SER A 286 -18.85 -9.51 8.37
C SER A 286 -18.70 -8.53 9.54
N THR A 287 -19.48 -8.68 10.62
CA THR A 287 -19.51 -7.76 11.78
C THR A 287 -18.13 -7.51 12.36
N PHE A 288 -17.29 -8.53 12.52
CA PHE A 288 -15.93 -8.39 13.02
C PHE A 288 -15.08 -7.48 12.11
N LEU A 289 -15.10 -7.70 10.80
CA LEU A 289 -14.33 -6.90 9.84
C LEU A 289 -14.81 -5.44 9.80
N LYS A 290 -16.13 -5.24 9.88
CA LYS A 290 -16.75 -3.91 9.98
C LYS A 290 -16.34 -3.18 11.27
N ALA A 291 -16.22 -3.88 12.40
CA ALA A 291 -15.72 -3.30 13.65
C ALA A 291 -14.25 -2.84 13.53
N VAL A 292 -13.41 -3.64 12.90
CA VAL A 292 -12.01 -3.27 12.60
C VAL A 292 -11.92 -1.99 11.74
N GLU A 293 -12.71 -1.93 10.67
CA GLU A 293 -12.77 -0.76 9.77
C GLU A 293 -13.32 0.47 10.51
N LYS A 294 -14.38 0.33 11.30
CA LYS A 294 -14.97 1.38 12.14
C LYS A 294 -13.94 1.96 13.11
N THR A 295 -13.22 1.11 13.87
CA THR A 295 -12.16 1.53 14.78
C THR A 295 -11.09 2.37 14.06
N ASN A 296 -10.69 1.96 12.86
CA ASN A 296 -9.74 2.73 12.06
C ASN A 296 -10.29 4.11 11.62
N HIS A 297 -11.57 4.23 11.33
CA HIS A 297 -12.20 5.50 10.97
C HIS A 297 -12.34 6.44 12.16
N GLU A 298 -12.69 5.92 13.32
CA GLU A 298 -12.87 6.71 14.55
C GLU A 298 -11.55 7.26 15.11
N GLN A 299 -10.40 6.70 14.72
CA GLN A 299 -9.10 7.10 15.27
C GLN A 299 -8.77 8.58 15.03
N ILE A 300 -9.18 9.16 13.90
CA ILE A 300 -8.98 10.60 13.64
C ILE A 300 -9.88 11.48 14.53
N ASP A 301 -11.06 11.01 14.87
CA ASP A 301 -11.94 11.74 15.79
C ASP A 301 -11.37 11.76 17.22
N ASN A 302 -10.73 10.64 17.65
CA ASN A 302 -10.01 10.59 18.93
C ASN A 302 -8.83 11.57 18.97
N ILE A 303 -8.06 11.69 17.88
CA ILE A 303 -6.99 12.70 17.76
C ILE A 303 -7.54 14.11 17.82
N ILE A 304 -8.64 14.40 17.12
CA ILE A 304 -9.29 15.72 17.16
C ILE A 304 -9.82 16.02 18.57
N SER A 305 -10.36 15.02 19.27
CA SER A 305 -10.82 15.17 20.66
C SER A 305 -9.66 15.54 21.60
N LEU A 306 -8.52 14.87 21.46
CA LEU A 306 -7.28 15.20 22.16
C LEU A 306 -6.84 16.65 21.84
N MET A 307 -6.84 17.02 20.56
CA MET A 307 -6.51 18.40 20.15
C MET A 307 -7.45 19.43 20.78
N LYS A 308 -8.75 19.16 20.81
CA LYS A 308 -9.75 20.06 21.43
C LYS A 308 -9.56 20.20 22.93
N LYS A 309 -9.25 19.12 23.63
CA LYS A 309 -8.94 19.12 25.06
C LYS A 309 -7.77 20.06 25.36
N GLU A 310 -6.74 20.07 24.52
CA GLU A 310 -5.49 20.79 24.76
C GLU A 310 -5.45 22.21 24.19
N LEU A 311 -6.11 22.45 23.05
CA LEU A 311 -6.17 23.76 22.38
C LEU A 311 -7.39 24.59 22.78
N GLY A 312 -8.43 23.95 23.31
CA GLY A 312 -9.76 24.55 23.39
C GLY A 312 -10.40 24.68 21.99
N LYS A 313 -10.81 25.89 21.64
CA LYS A 313 -11.41 26.13 20.31
C LYS A 313 -10.39 26.02 19.19
N ILE A 314 -10.68 25.20 18.17
CA ILE A 314 -9.84 24.99 16.97
C ILE A 314 -10.01 26.14 15.95
N LYS A 315 -11.18 26.77 15.91
CA LYS A 315 -11.52 27.87 14.98
C LYS A 315 -10.43 28.92 14.93
N CYS A 316 -9.99 29.34 13.75
CA CYS A 316 -8.94 30.33 13.49
C CYS A 316 -7.55 30.01 14.05
N LYS A 317 -7.31 28.83 14.63
CA LYS A 317 -5.97 28.43 15.08
C LYS A 317 -5.14 27.99 13.88
N LYS A 318 -3.86 28.39 13.84
CA LYS A 318 -2.88 27.86 12.89
C LYS A 318 -2.41 26.49 13.42
N ILE A 319 -2.70 25.44 12.66
CA ILE A 319 -2.34 24.05 12.98
C ILE A 319 -1.39 23.54 11.90
N THR A 320 -0.25 23.06 12.33
CA THR A 320 0.76 22.49 11.45
C THR A 320 0.63 20.97 11.43
N ILE A 321 0.53 20.39 10.23
CA ILE A 321 0.51 18.93 10.01
C ILE A 321 1.86 18.52 9.44
N LEU A 322 2.58 17.68 10.18
CA LEU A 322 3.86 17.12 9.76
C LEU A 322 3.66 15.71 9.19
N GLY A 323 3.78 15.62 7.87
CA GLY A 323 3.58 14.38 7.11
C GLY A 323 2.16 14.26 6.56
N THR A 324 2.04 14.25 5.24
CA THR A 324 0.79 14.02 4.50
C THR A 324 0.77 12.69 3.78
N ALA A 325 1.94 12.08 3.47
CA ALA A 325 2.03 10.71 3.03
C ALA A 325 1.46 9.74 4.07
N PHE A 326 0.86 8.63 3.65
CA PHE A 326 0.26 7.66 4.59
C PHE A 326 1.31 6.94 5.47
N LYS A 327 2.57 6.88 4.99
CA LYS A 327 3.74 6.38 5.73
C LYS A 327 5.03 7.04 5.19
N PRO A 328 6.19 6.90 5.87
CA PRO A 328 7.45 7.44 5.38
C PRO A 328 7.94 6.73 4.11
N ASN A 329 8.87 7.37 3.41
CA ASN A 329 9.52 6.86 2.20
C ASN A 329 8.57 6.56 1.04
N THR A 330 7.46 7.31 0.94
CA THR A 330 6.55 7.33 -0.21
C THR A 330 5.97 8.73 -0.40
N ASN A 331 5.46 9.02 -1.60
CA ASN A 331 4.67 10.22 -1.89
C ASN A 331 3.17 9.91 -1.96
N ASP A 332 2.75 8.67 -1.63
CA ASP A 332 1.37 8.23 -1.70
C ASP A 332 0.53 8.80 -0.56
N ILE A 333 -0.56 9.47 -0.93
CA ILE A 333 -1.53 10.06 0.00
C ILE A 333 -2.89 9.36 -0.02
N ARG A 334 -3.02 8.25 -0.76
CA ARG A 334 -4.29 7.50 -0.86
C ARG A 334 -4.69 6.99 0.51
N ALA A 335 -5.93 7.27 0.90
CA ALA A 335 -6.47 6.96 2.23
C ALA A 335 -5.55 7.40 3.40
N SER A 336 -4.70 8.43 3.19
CA SER A 336 -3.86 8.97 4.25
C SER A 336 -4.73 9.57 5.35
N LYS A 337 -4.44 9.18 6.59
CA LYS A 337 -5.09 9.71 7.79
C LYS A 337 -4.82 11.21 8.00
N SER A 338 -3.71 11.71 7.47
CA SER A 338 -3.41 13.16 7.45
C SER A 338 -4.40 13.91 6.57
N ILE A 339 -4.74 13.37 5.40
CA ILE A 339 -5.72 13.98 4.49
C ILE A 339 -7.10 14.01 5.15
N GLU A 340 -7.48 12.94 5.86
CA GLU A 340 -8.73 12.88 6.62
C GLU A 340 -8.75 13.93 7.75
N LEU A 341 -7.67 14.03 8.53
CA LEU A 341 -7.51 15.02 9.59
C LEU A 341 -7.63 16.44 9.05
N ILE A 342 -6.90 16.77 7.97
CA ILE A 342 -6.95 18.10 7.35
C ILE A 342 -8.38 18.45 6.92
N LYS A 343 -9.10 17.54 6.28
CA LYS A 343 -10.50 17.75 5.88
C LYS A 343 -11.39 18.08 7.07
N LYS A 344 -11.25 17.35 8.18
CA LYS A 344 -12.04 17.57 9.41
C LYS A 344 -11.65 18.88 10.10
N LEU A 345 -10.37 19.26 10.13
CA LEU A 345 -9.90 20.52 10.70
C LEU A 345 -10.35 21.74 9.88
N LEU A 346 -10.35 21.64 8.54
CA LEU A 346 -10.90 22.70 7.68
C LEU A 346 -12.40 22.92 7.93
N LYS A 347 -13.17 21.84 8.12
CA LYS A 347 -14.60 21.94 8.53
C LYS A 347 -14.77 22.66 9.87
N ASN A 348 -13.78 22.61 10.75
CA ASN A 348 -13.75 23.35 12.01
C ASN A 348 -13.10 24.76 11.88
N ASN A 349 -12.94 25.27 10.65
CA ASN A 349 -12.36 26.58 10.34
C ASN A 349 -10.94 26.80 10.91
N ALA A 350 -10.11 25.77 10.97
CA ALA A 350 -8.69 25.88 11.28
C ALA A 350 -7.90 26.45 10.09
N LYS A 351 -6.80 27.15 10.37
CA LYS A 351 -5.80 27.55 9.37
C LYS A 351 -4.72 26.46 9.33
N ILE A 352 -4.60 25.75 8.21
CA ILE A 352 -3.71 24.59 8.10
C ILE A 352 -2.44 24.96 7.36
N THR A 353 -1.31 24.56 7.92
CA THR A 353 0.00 24.54 7.24
C THR A 353 0.47 23.08 7.19
N VAL A 354 0.98 22.64 6.04
CA VAL A 354 1.49 21.27 5.88
C VAL A 354 2.94 21.28 5.48
N HIS A 355 3.68 20.30 6.00
CA HIS A 355 5.03 19.97 5.58
C HIS A 355 5.11 18.45 5.35
N ASP A 356 5.66 18.05 4.21
CA ASP A 356 5.98 16.66 3.89
C ASP A 356 7.16 16.61 2.94
N PRO A 357 8.17 15.74 3.15
CA PRO A 357 9.35 15.68 2.29
C PRO A 357 9.08 15.24 0.85
N LYS A 358 7.98 14.52 0.59
CA LYS A 358 7.71 13.87 -0.71
C LYS A 358 6.29 14.08 -1.24
N ALA A 359 5.31 14.34 -0.37
CA ALA A 359 3.89 14.28 -0.74
C ALA A 359 3.21 15.65 -0.91
N LEU A 360 3.94 16.78 -0.83
CA LEU A 360 3.35 18.12 -0.93
C LEU A 360 2.60 18.33 -2.24
N GLU A 361 3.18 17.96 -3.37
CA GLU A 361 2.56 18.15 -4.69
C GLU A 361 1.25 17.33 -4.82
N ASN A 362 1.24 16.09 -4.31
CA ASN A 362 0.04 15.28 -4.31
C ASN A 362 -1.03 15.86 -3.37
N THR A 363 -0.62 16.41 -2.22
CA THR A 363 -1.51 17.09 -1.27
C THR A 363 -2.11 18.35 -1.89
N LYS A 364 -1.30 19.11 -2.64
CA LYS A 364 -1.75 20.33 -3.34
C LYS A 364 -2.82 20.04 -4.40
N LYS A 365 -2.75 18.90 -5.08
CA LYS A 365 -3.80 18.45 -6.02
C LYS A 365 -5.17 18.28 -5.34
N ILE A 366 -5.21 17.94 -4.02
CA ILE A 366 -6.47 17.75 -3.29
C ILE A 366 -7.01 19.05 -2.73
N PHE A 367 -6.15 19.90 -2.12
CA PHE A 367 -6.60 21.04 -1.33
C PHE A 367 -6.42 22.40 -2.04
N GLY A 368 -5.64 22.46 -3.13
CA GLY A 368 -5.39 23.72 -3.86
C GLY A 368 -4.87 24.80 -2.92
N SER A 369 -5.48 25.98 -2.97
CA SER A 369 -5.13 27.15 -2.13
C SER A 369 -5.79 27.17 -0.73
N LYS A 370 -6.53 26.10 -0.35
CA LYS A 370 -7.25 26.06 0.94
C LYS A 370 -6.33 25.91 2.15
N ILE A 371 -5.09 25.52 1.95
CA ILE A 371 -4.09 25.30 3.00
C ILE A 371 -2.72 25.84 2.55
N ASN A 372 -1.80 26.07 3.49
CA ASN A 372 -0.44 26.49 3.22
C ASN A 372 0.49 25.29 3.08
N TYR A 373 1.43 25.35 2.15
CA TYR A 373 2.44 24.31 1.86
C TYR A 373 3.82 24.91 2.08
N VAL A 374 4.64 24.26 2.89
CA VAL A 374 5.99 24.70 3.19
C VAL A 374 6.98 23.54 3.08
N THR A 375 8.20 23.86 2.65
CA THR A 375 9.28 22.87 2.47
C THR A 375 10.26 22.85 3.64
N SER A 376 10.21 23.85 4.51
CA SER A 376 11.08 23.98 5.69
C SER A 376 10.27 23.68 6.96
N LEU A 377 10.87 22.96 7.90
CA LEU A 377 10.28 22.73 9.22
C LEU A 377 10.13 24.02 10.01
N GLN A 378 11.04 24.96 9.84
CA GLN A 378 10.97 26.25 10.51
C GLN A 378 9.72 27.03 10.07
N ASP A 379 9.49 27.16 8.75
CA ASP A 379 8.28 27.82 8.23
C ASP A 379 6.99 27.12 8.65
N ALA A 380 7.06 25.79 8.77
CA ALA A 380 5.92 25.00 9.22
C ALA A 380 5.53 25.34 10.66
N LEU A 381 6.50 25.53 11.55
CA LEU A 381 6.31 25.79 12.96
C LEU A 381 6.03 27.27 13.26
N ASP A 382 6.45 28.21 12.38
CA ASP A 382 6.30 29.65 12.64
C ASP A 382 4.85 30.02 13.02
N LYS A 383 4.71 30.68 14.16
CA LYS A 383 3.41 31.15 14.72
C LYS A 383 2.32 30.06 14.80
N SER A 384 2.69 28.78 14.76
CA SER A 384 1.75 27.66 14.91
C SER A 384 1.23 27.59 16.35
N HIS A 385 -0.07 27.27 16.51
CA HIS A 385 -0.67 27.01 17.82
C HIS A 385 -0.52 25.54 18.24
N CYS A 386 -0.46 24.67 17.26
CA CYS A 386 -0.30 23.24 17.49
C CYS A 386 0.41 22.60 16.31
N VAL A 387 1.30 21.69 16.59
CA VAL A 387 1.88 20.80 15.58
C VAL A 387 1.37 19.38 15.80
N VAL A 388 0.95 18.72 14.72
CA VAL A 388 0.49 17.33 14.74
C VAL A 388 1.41 16.49 13.86
N ILE A 389 2.08 15.51 14.43
CA ILE A 389 2.95 14.59 13.69
C ILE A 389 2.13 13.41 13.21
N MET A 390 1.90 13.32 11.92
CA MET A 390 1.05 12.30 11.29
C MET A 390 1.83 11.20 10.59
N THR A 391 3.03 11.50 10.10
CA THR A 391 3.91 10.52 9.44
C THR A 391 5.29 10.58 10.07
N HIS A 392 5.88 9.42 10.40
CA HIS A 392 7.17 9.35 11.10
C HIS A 392 8.37 9.49 10.14
N TRP A 393 8.46 10.62 9.45
CA TRP A 393 9.65 10.96 8.69
C TRP A 393 10.85 11.19 9.61
N LYS A 394 12.02 10.63 9.26
CA LYS A 394 13.24 10.69 10.09
C LYS A 394 13.62 12.13 10.52
N GLN A 395 13.38 13.11 9.65
CA GLN A 395 13.69 14.52 9.94
C GLN A 395 12.85 15.12 11.08
N TYR A 396 11.64 14.59 11.36
CA TYR A 396 10.83 15.09 12.47
C TYR A 396 11.39 14.69 13.84
N ASN A 397 12.29 13.70 13.89
CA ASN A 397 13.01 13.37 15.11
C ASN A 397 13.97 14.49 15.55
N GLN A 398 14.25 15.49 14.72
CA GLN A 398 15.12 16.62 15.07
C GLN A 398 14.40 17.71 15.86
N LEU A 399 13.07 17.64 15.99
CA LEU A 399 12.29 18.60 16.78
C LEU A 399 12.77 18.60 18.25
N ASN A 400 12.97 19.80 18.78
CA ASN A 400 13.49 20.03 20.12
C ASN A 400 12.99 21.38 20.66
N LYS A 401 13.38 21.77 21.86
CA LYS A 401 13.02 23.02 22.52
C LYS A 401 13.28 24.27 21.67
N ASN A 402 14.38 24.30 20.95
CA ASN A 402 14.74 25.45 20.09
C ASN A 402 13.81 25.52 18.87
N SER A 403 13.51 24.40 18.23
CA SER A 403 12.57 24.35 17.09
C SER A 403 11.19 24.90 17.46
N LEU A 404 10.73 24.69 18.69
CA LEU A 404 9.40 25.10 19.12
C LEU A 404 9.31 26.54 19.63
N ARG A 405 10.45 27.27 19.73
CA ARG A 405 10.44 28.68 20.21
C ARG A 405 9.61 29.61 19.36
N ILE A 406 9.55 29.39 18.05
CA ILE A 406 8.83 30.23 17.08
C ILE A 406 7.32 29.95 17.04
N MET A 407 6.86 28.92 17.72
CA MET A 407 5.43 28.63 17.83
C MET A 407 4.73 29.61 18.77
N LYS A 408 3.47 29.94 18.44
CA LYS A 408 2.61 30.79 19.28
C LYS A 408 2.18 30.05 20.55
N SER A 409 1.81 28.77 20.40
CA SER A 409 1.50 27.88 21.53
C SER A 409 2.24 26.58 21.30
N LYS A 410 3.14 26.23 22.21
CA LYS A 410 4.05 25.08 22.05
C LYS A 410 3.34 23.76 22.39
N ILE A 411 2.28 23.45 21.62
CA ILE A 411 1.51 22.22 21.75
C ILE A 411 1.91 21.23 20.67
N VAL A 412 2.35 20.06 21.05
CA VAL A 412 2.76 18.98 20.15
C VAL A 412 1.85 17.77 20.35
N ILE A 413 1.14 17.37 19.32
CA ILE A 413 0.38 16.11 19.26
C ILE A 413 1.18 15.11 18.42
N ASP A 414 1.77 14.14 19.07
CA ASP A 414 2.59 13.13 18.42
C ASP A 414 1.80 11.83 18.25
N THR A 415 1.21 11.67 17.07
CA THR A 415 0.45 10.45 16.76
C THR A 415 1.33 9.26 16.38
N ARG A 416 2.64 9.48 16.29
CA ARG A 416 3.63 8.45 15.90
C ARG A 416 4.62 8.10 16.99
N ARG A 417 4.52 8.79 18.14
CA ARG A 417 5.32 8.52 19.35
C ARG A 417 6.84 8.62 19.13
N ILE A 418 7.25 9.47 18.15
CA ILE A 418 8.66 9.60 17.75
C ILE A 418 9.48 10.59 18.59
N LEU A 419 8.80 11.38 19.42
CA LEU A 419 9.45 12.37 20.29
C LEU A 419 9.39 12.02 21.77
N ILE A 420 8.98 10.80 22.13
CA ILE A 420 8.96 10.33 23.53
C ILE A 420 10.36 10.48 24.14
N GLY A 421 10.41 10.94 25.39
CA GLY A 421 11.67 11.15 26.13
C GLY A 421 12.44 12.41 25.71
N LYS A 422 11.91 13.24 24.79
CA LYS A 422 12.57 14.49 24.39
C LYS A 422 12.10 15.68 25.21
N GLU A 423 13.02 16.53 25.57
CA GLU A 423 12.73 17.81 26.19
C GLU A 423 12.34 18.85 25.14
N LEU A 424 11.03 19.11 25.00
CA LEU A 424 10.48 19.98 23.96
C LEU A 424 10.23 21.42 24.45
N GLY A 425 10.25 21.66 25.75
CA GLY A 425 9.98 22.99 26.32
C GLY A 425 8.57 23.50 26.02
N GLY A 426 7.62 22.60 25.86
CA GLY A 426 6.21 22.84 25.59
C GLY A 426 5.32 21.69 26.07
N ARG A 427 4.00 21.78 25.80
CA ARG A 427 3.06 20.69 26.13
C ARG A 427 3.11 19.62 25.06
N TYR A 428 3.54 18.43 25.44
CA TYR A 428 3.68 17.27 24.57
C TYR A 428 2.64 16.21 24.88
N PHE A 429 1.98 15.71 23.86
CA PHE A 429 0.91 14.70 23.94
C PHE A 429 1.15 13.62 22.88
N ALA A 430 1.50 12.43 23.32
CA ALA A 430 1.54 11.26 22.45
C ALA A 430 0.26 10.44 22.61
N VAL A 431 -0.21 9.83 21.51
CA VAL A 431 -1.33 8.90 21.57
C VAL A 431 -0.99 7.70 22.46
N GLY A 432 -1.95 7.24 23.28
CA GLY A 432 -1.80 6.06 24.14
C GLY A 432 -0.94 6.26 25.39
N ILE A 433 -0.68 7.49 25.80
CA ILE A 433 -0.12 7.80 27.12
C ILE A 433 -1.24 8.32 28.02
N GLY A 434 -1.47 7.64 29.13
CA GLY A 434 -2.44 8.02 30.15
C GLY A 434 -1.98 9.20 31.00
N ARG A 435 -2.90 10.08 31.41
CA ARG A 435 -2.66 11.30 32.18
C ARG A 435 -3.76 11.52 33.19
#